data_e7f111671a2a05d4e73c2facc5d8e79b
#
_entry.id   e7f111671a2a05d4e73c2facc5d8e79b
#
_cell.length_a   1.000
_cell.length_b   1.000
_cell.length_c   1.000
_cell.angle_alpha   90.00
_cell.angle_beta   90.00
_cell.angle_gamma   90.00
#
_symmetry.space_group_name_H-M   'P 1'
#
loop_
_entity.id
_entity.type
_entity.pdbx_description
1 polymer ?
#
loop_
_entity_poly.entity_id
_entity_poly.type
_entity_poly.pdbx_seq_one_letter_code
_entity_poly.pdbx_strand_id
1 'polypeptide(L)'
;MPTPRLSVVVTRRLPDSVETRLKELFDVELRDPDTRMSRDELAAAMARADVLVPTITDQIDAGLIAAAGPKLKLIANYGAGFDHIDVATARQRGILVSNTPGVVTEDTADMVMALIMAVTRRIPEGLAVMQAGRWDGWSPTAFLGNRMAGKRLGILGMGRIGMAVARGAKGLGVPGPFPSPPPPRPARGGGG
;
A
#
# COMPACT_ATOMS: atom_id res chain seq x y z
N MET A 1 29.16 -19.93 19.46
CA MET A 1 28.78 -20.15 18.05
C MET A 1 27.91 -18.98 17.63
N PRO A 2 28.10 -18.36 16.46
CA PRO A 2 27.20 -17.32 16.00
C PRO A 2 25.79 -17.90 15.86
N THR A 3 24.79 -17.17 16.35
CA THR A 3 23.39 -17.55 16.18
C THR A 3 23.10 -17.67 14.68
N PRO A 4 22.50 -18.75 14.19
CA PRO A 4 22.18 -18.89 12.77
C PRO A 4 21.25 -17.74 12.36
N ARG A 5 21.57 -17.10 11.23
CA ARG A 5 20.72 -16.05 10.67
C ARG A 5 19.39 -16.65 10.23
N LEU A 6 18.30 -15.91 10.43
CA LEU A 6 16.98 -16.31 9.94
C LEU A 6 16.97 -16.26 8.41
N SER A 7 16.35 -17.25 7.79
CA SER A 7 16.11 -17.32 6.36
C SER A 7 14.88 -16.50 6.00
N VAL A 8 15.05 -15.49 5.16
CA VAL A 8 14.00 -14.55 4.74
C VAL A 8 13.82 -14.64 3.23
N VAL A 9 12.60 -14.86 2.76
CA VAL A 9 12.28 -14.81 1.33
C VAL A 9 11.41 -13.59 1.04
N VAL A 10 11.86 -12.77 0.09
CA VAL A 10 11.15 -11.56 -0.37
C VAL A 10 10.54 -11.83 -1.74
N THR A 11 9.23 -11.63 -1.90
CA THR A 11 8.50 -12.06 -3.09
C THR A 11 8.56 -11.08 -4.26
N ARG A 12 8.96 -9.83 -4.00
CA ARG A 12 9.09 -8.76 -5.00
C ARG A 12 10.32 -7.92 -4.69
N ARG A 13 10.85 -7.21 -5.69
CA ARG A 13 11.92 -6.25 -5.46
C ARG A 13 11.44 -5.14 -4.52
N LEU A 14 12.24 -4.83 -3.52
CA LEU A 14 12.02 -3.74 -2.57
C LEU A 14 12.98 -2.58 -2.86
N PRO A 15 12.79 -1.40 -2.25
CA PRO A 15 13.76 -0.31 -2.35
C PRO A 15 15.16 -0.76 -1.91
N ASP A 16 16.18 -0.32 -2.65
CA ASP A 16 17.57 -0.78 -2.46
C ASP A 16 18.08 -0.64 -1.02
N SER A 17 17.67 0.41 -0.32
CA SER A 17 18.01 0.61 1.10
C SER A 17 17.44 -0.46 2.01
N VAL A 18 16.23 -0.96 1.71
CA VAL A 18 15.56 -2.03 2.46
C VAL A 18 16.26 -3.37 2.18
N GLU A 19 16.53 -3.67 0.91
CA GLU A 19 17.22 -4.90 0.52
C GLU A 19 18.64 -4.97 1.09
N THR A 20 19.36 -3.85 1.08
CA THR A 20 20.68 -3.75 1.72
C THR A 20 20.59 -4.07 3.19
N ARG A 21 19.63 -3.49 3.90
CA ARG A 21 19.44 -3.74 5.33
C ARG A 21 19.04 -5.19 5.63
N LEU A 22 18.22 -5.79 4.79
CA LEU A 22 17.86 -7.20 4.91
C LEU A 22 19.09 -8.10 4.77
N LYS A 23 19.96 -7.86 3.77
CA LYS A 23 21.20 -8.62 3.56
C LYS A 23 22.19 -8.52 4.74
N GLU A 24 22.23 -7.38 5.41
CA GLU A 24 23.08 -7.19 6.60
C GLU A 24 22.62 -8.05 7.78
N LEU A 25 21.31 -8.19 7.97
CA LEU A 25 20.72 -8.77 9.18
C LEU A 25 20.36 -10.25 9.04
N PHE A 26 20.00 -10.70 7.83
CA PHE A 26 19.40 -12.00 7.59
C PHE A 26 20.10 -12.75 6.46
N ASP A 27 19.80 -14.05 6.36
CA ASP A 27 20.04 -14.84 5.17
C ASP A 27 18.86 -14.65 4.22
N VAL A 28 18.98 -13.71 3.27
CA VAL A 28 17.86 -13.22 2.47
C VAL A 28 17.94 -13.66 1.01
N GLU A 29 16.83 -14.23 0.53
CA GLU A 29 16.58 -14.49 -0.89
C GLU A 29 15.71 -13.34 -1.44
N LEU A 30 16.28 -12.55 -2.33
CA LEU A 30 15.61 -11.45 -3.01
C LEU A 30 15.04 -11.88 -4.36
N ARG A 31 14.02 -11.19 -4.83
CA ARG A 31 13.39 -11.45 -6.12
C ARG A 31 14.06 -10.66 -7.24
N ASP A 32 14.85 -11.36 -8.08
CA ASP A 32 15.45 -10.80 -9.28
C ASP A 32 15.35 -11.81 -10.43
N PRO A 33 14.76 -11.45 -11.60
CA PRO A 33 14.09 -10.18 -11.89
C PRO A 33 12.80 -9.98 -11.08
N ASP A 34 12.34 -8.70 -10.97
CA ASP A 34 11.10 -8.35 -10.25
C ASP A 34 9.86 -8.86 -10.99
N THR A 35 9.59 -10.14 -10.84
CA THR A 35 8.41 -10.81 -11.36
C THR A 35 7.57 -11.36 -10.22
N ARG A 36 6.25 -11.39 -10.41
CA ARG A 36 5.34 -11.97 -9.42
C ARG A 36 5.65 -13.46 -9.26
N MET A 37 5.71 -13.93 -8.01
CA MET A 37 5.81 -15.37 -7.75
C MET A 37 4.53 -16.09 -8.14
N SER A 38 4.67 -17.24 -8.77
CA SER A 38 3.58 -18.19 -8.95
C SER A 38 3.16 -18.81 -7.61
N ARG A 39 2.02 -19.49 -7.61
CA ARG A 39 1.54 -20.21 -6.42
C ARG A 39 2.56 -21.26 -5.94
N ASP A 40 3.18 -21.97 -6.87
CA ASP A 40 4.15 -23.02 -6.55
C ASP A 40 5.45 -22.42 -5.98
N GLU A 41 5.92 -21.30 -6.52
CA GLU A 41 7.06 -20.57 -5.97
C GLU A 41 6.78 -20.04 -4.54
N LEU A 42 5.56 -19.51 -4.30
CA LEU A 42 5.14 -19.10 -2.96
C LEU A 42 5.12 -20.29 -2.00
N ALA A 43 4.56 -21.43 -2.42
CA ALA A 43 4.55 -22.64 -1.62
C ALA A 43 5.96 -23.11 -1.29
N ALA A 44 6.85 -23.14 -2.27
CA ALA A 44 8.26 -23.51 -2.08
C ALA A 44 8.99 -22.53 -1.15
N ALA A 45 8.74 -21.22 -1.26
CA ALA A 45 9.26 -20.20 -0.35
C ALA A 45 8.80 -20.43 1.10
N MET A 46 7.49 -20.63 1.28
CA MET A 46 6.90 -20.87 2.60
C MET A 46 7.33 -22.20 3.25
N ALA A 47 7.77 -23.17 2.44
CA ALA A 47 8.26 -24.44 2.95
C ALA A 47 9.66 -24.34 3.58
N ARG A 48 10.52 -23.42 3.08
CA ARG A 48 11.95 -23.34 3.48
C ARG A 48 12.30 -22.14 4.35
N ALA A 49 11.52 -21.05 4.28
CA ALA A 49 11.83 -19.80 4.98
C ALA A 49 11.39 -19.79 6.44
N ASP A 50 12.11 -19.05 7.28
CA ASP A 50 11.65 -18.64 8.61
C ASP A 50 10.68 -17.45 8.53
N VAL A 51 10.91 -16.56 7.56
CA VAL A 51 10.10 -15.35 7.31
C VAL A 51 9.80 -15.20 5.83
N LEU A 52 8.53 -14.99 5.51
CA LEU A 52 8.10 -14.56 4.17
C LEU A 52 7.80 -13.07 4.20
N VAL A 53 8.33 -12.32 3.22
CA VAL A 53 8.03 -10.88 3.03
C VAL A 53 7.24 -10.71 1.73
N PRO A 54 5.91 -10.85 1.77
CA PRO A 54 5.06 -10.71 0.60
C PRO A 54 4.66 -9.24 0.39
N THR A 55 4.09 -8.98 -0.80
CA THR A 55 3.42 -7.73 -1.14
C THR A 55 1.94 -7.96 -1.40
N ILE A 56 1.18 -6.89 -1.63
CA ILE A 56 -0.27 -6.96 -1.92
C ILE A 56 -0.63 -7.75 -3.18
N THR A 57 0.35 -8.09 -4.00
CA THR A 57 0.13 -8.87 -5.25
C THR A 57 0.14 -10.38 -5.04
N ASP A 58 0.56 -10.83 -3.86
CA ASP A 58 0.70 -12.25 -3.52
C ASP A 58 -0.57 -12.74 -2.84
N GLN A 59 -1.17 -13.80 -3.38
CA GLN A 59 -2.36 -14.42 -2.78
C GLN A 59 -1.93 -15.56 -1.84
N ILE A 60 -1.99 -15.31 -0.53
CA ILE A 60 -1.57 -16.24 0.53
C ILE A 60 -2.82 -16.76 1.24
N ASP A 61 -3.50 -17.67 0.56
CA ASP A 61 -4.73 -18.28 1.05
C ASP A 61 -4.50 -19.35 2.13
N ALA A 62 -5.60 -19.84 2.71
CA ALA A 62 -5.59 -20.88 3.73
C ALA A 62 -4.85 -22.15 3.28
N GLY A 63 -4.97 -22.53 2.01
CA GLY A 63 -4.32 -23.73 1.47
C GLY A 63 -2.78 -23.60 1.47
N LEU A 64 -2.24 -22.46 1.03
CA LEU A 64 -0.81 -22.17 1.08
C LEU A 64 -0.29 -22.15 2.53
N ILE A 65 -1.02 -21.48 3.42
CA ILE A 65 -0.64 -21.41 4.83
C ILE A 65 -0.70 -22.78 5.49
N ALA A 66 -1.72 -23.59 5.21
CA ALA A 66 -1.83 -24.95 5.73
C ALA A 66 -0.68 -25.86 5.28
N ALA A 67 -0.17 -25.66 4.07
CA ALA A 67 0.96 -26.41 3.51
C ALA A 67 2.34 -25.83 3.86
N ALA A 68 2.41 -24.68 4.54
CA ALA A 68 3.68 -24.05 4.90
C ALA A 68 4.56 -24.94 5.77
N GLY A 69 5.86 -24.84 5.61
CA GLY A 69 6.84 -25.60 6.39
C GLY A 69 6.84 -25.24 7.88
N PRO A 70 7.37 -26.11 8.74
CA PRO A 70 7.37 -25.89 10.20
C PRO A 70 8.30 -24.74 10.63
N LYS A 71 9.20 -24.30 9.75
CA LYS A 71 10.11 -23.18 10.02
C LYS A 71 9.43 -21.82 9.94
N LEU A 72 8.38 -21.69 9.13
CA LEU A 72 7.74 -20.38 8.89
C LEU A 72 7.11 -19.86 10.18
N LYS A 73 7.61 -18.73 10.68
CA LYS A 73 7.17 -18.09 11.92
C LYS A 73 6.50 -16.74 11.68
N LEU A 74 6.82 -16.09 10.58
CA LEU A 74 6.34 -14.73 10.32
C LEU A 74 6.04 -14.53 8.81
N ILE A 75 4.90 -13.94 8.55
CA ILE A 75 4.56 -13.33 7.27
C ILE A 75 4.63 -11.81 7.50
N ALA A 76 5.73 -11.18 7.09
CA ALA A 76 5.98 -9.75 7.24
C ALA A 76 5.49 -9.01 5.99
N ASN A 77 4.19 -8.70 5.93
CA ASN A 77 3.57 -8.11 4.76
C ASN A 77 4.09 -6.68 4.47
N TYR A 78 4.73 -6.48 3.33
CA TYR A 78 5.13 -5.17 2.83
C TYR A 78 3.92 -4.48 2.20
N GLY A 79 3.02 -4.00 3.06
CA GLY A 79 1.77 -3.35 2.68
C GLY A 79 0.90 -3.03 3.88
N ALA A 80 0.05 -2.02 3.75
CA ALA A 80 -0.91 -1.64 4.78
C ALA A 80 -2.13 -2.57 4.81
N GLY A 81 -2.65 -2.94 3.63
CA GLY A 81 -3.72 -3.92 3.49
C GLY A 81 -3.19 -5.35 3.61
N PHE A 82 -4.01 -6.26 4.08
CA PHE A 82 -3.67 -7.67 4.27
C PHE A 82 -4.80 -8.64 3.87
N ASP A 83 -5.76 -8.17 3.08
CA ASP A 83 -6.92 -8.97 2.63
C ASP A 83 -6.52 -10.17 1.75
N HIS A 84 -5.31 -10.15 1.19
CA HIS A 84 -4.71 -11.21 0.40
C HIS A 84 -4.06 -12.32 1.25
N ILE A 85 -4.08 -12.20 2.59
CA ILE A 85 -3.49 -13.15 3.54
C ILE A 85 -4.59 -13.72 4.44
N ASP A 86 -4.72 -15.05 4.49
CA ASP A 86 -5.64 -15.69 5.44
C ASP A 86 -5.04 -15.68 6.86
N VAL A 87 -5.27 -14.58 7.57
CA VAL A 87 -4.74 -14.36 8.92
C VAL A 87 -5.30 -15.37 9.93
N ALA A 88 -6.53 -15.86 9.70
CA ALA A 88 -7.14 -16.83 10.61
C ALA A 88 -6.38 -18.16 10.60
N THR A 89 -6.08 -18.68 9.43
CA THR A 89 -5.28 -19.90 9.26
C THR A 89 -3.84 -19.71 9.74
N ALA A 90 -3.23 -18.54 9.46
CA ALA A 90 -1.88 -18.22 9.96
C ALA A 90 -1.83 -18.30 11.49
N ARG A 91 -2.81 -17.68 12.16
CA ARG A 91 -2.91 -17.72 13.64
C ARG A 91 -3.09 -19.14 14.18
N GLN A 92 -3.92 -19.98 13.54
CA GLN A 92 -4.10 -21.39 13.96
C GLN A 92 -2.81 -22.19 13.83
N ARG A 93 -1.97 -21.86 12.85
CA ARG A 93 -0.65 -22.46 12.63
C ARG A 93 0.46 -21.87 13.50
N GLY A 94 0.16 -20.86 14.33
CA GLY A 94 1.15 -20.14 15.14
C GLY A 94 2.08 -19.26 14.31
N ILE A 95 1.70 -18.91 13.09
CA ILE A 95 2.44 -18.01 12.20
C ILE A 95 1.97 -16.58 12.47
N LEU A 96 2.90 -15.69 12.82
CA LEU A 96 2.61 -14.28 13.00
C LEU A 96 2.40 -13.60 11.66
N VAL A 97 1.51 -12.61 11.62
CA VAL A 97 1.32 -11.73 10.45
C VAL A 97 1.50 -10.29 10.90
N SER A 98 2.38 -9.57 10.24
CA SER A 98 2.56 -8.12 10.43
C SER A 98 2.28 -7.37 9.16
N ASN A 99 1.93 -6.08 9.28
CA ASN A 99 1.71 -5.17 8.17
C ASN A 99 2.24 -3.77 8.50
N THR A 100 2.17 -2.83 7.55
CA THR A 100 2.67 -1.46 7.68
C THR A 100 1.53 -0.43 7.70
N PRO A 101 0.71 -0.36 8.77
CA PRO A 101 -0.45 0.52 8.79
C PRO A 101 -0.04 1.99 8.89
N GLY A 102 -0.74 2.85 8.14
CA GLY A 102 -0.63 4.31 8.26
C GLY A 102 0.44 4.96 7.39
N VAL A 103 1.45 4.23 6.93
CA VAL A 103 2.60 4.79 6.18
C VAL A 103 2.23 5.39 4.82
N VAL A 104 1.16 4.92 4.19
CA VAL A 104 0.72 5.37 2.86
C VAL A 104 -0.51 6.29 2.91
N THR A 105 -0.93 6.73 4.10
CA THR A 105 -2.21 7.45 4.26
C THR A 105 -2.23 8.78 3.52
N GLU A 106 -1.24 9.62 3.75
CA GLU A 106 -1.18 10.97 3.17
C GLU A 106 -0.86 10.88 1.67
N ASP A 107 0.12 10.05 1.27
CA ASP A 107 0.50 9.87 -0.14
C ASP A 107 -0.68 9.36 -0.98
N THR A 108 -1.47 8.43 -0.43
CA THR A 108 -2.68 7.94 -1.11
C THR A 108 -3.74 9.03 -1.21
N ALA A 109 -3.93 9.82 -0.16
CA ALA A 109 -4.88 10.94 -0.17
C ALA A 109 -4.46 12.01 -1.18
N ASP A 110 -3.18 12.34 -1.27
CA ASP A 110 -2.64 13.28 -2.24
C ASP A 110 -2.90 12.81 -3.67
N MET A 111 -2.68 11.52 -3.96
CA MET A 111 -2.99 10.94 -5.26
C MET A 111 -4.49 11.01 -5.58
N VAL A 112 -5.36 10.73 -4.62
CA VAL A 112 -6.81 10.88 -4.79
C VAL A 112 -7.17 12.32 -5.14
N MET A 113 -6.61 13.30 -4.43
CA MET A 113 -6.84 14.72 -4.70
C MET A 113 -6.30 15.13 -6.08
N ALA A 114 -5.11 14.65 -6.45
CA ALA A 114 -4.53 14.88 -7.77
C ALA A 114 -5.44 14.34 -8.89
N LEU A 115 -5.97 13.13 -8.74
CA LEU A 115 -6.89 12.53 -9.72
C LEU A 115 -8.21 13.29 -9.82
N ILE A 116 -8.79 13.72 -8.70
CA ILE A 116 -10.00 14.54 -8.70
C ILE A 116 -9.76 15.85 -9.46
N MET A 117 -8.63 16.52 -9.20
CA MET A 117 -8.25 17.75 -9.91
C MET A 117 -7.99 17.49 -11.38
N ALA A 118 -7.28 16.42 -11.72
CA ALA A 118 -6.98 16.05 -13.10
C ALA A 118 -8.25 15.85 -13.93
N VAL A 119 -9.23 15.12 -13.41
CA VAL A 119 -10.51 14.87 -14.08
C VAL A 119 -11.34 16.13 -14.19
N THR A 120 -11.52 16.85 -13.09
CA THR A 120 -12.40 18.05 -13.08
C THR A 120 -11.84 19.19 -13.91
N ARG A 121 -10.53 19.30 -14.03
CA ARG A 121 -9.83 20.35 -14.81
C ARG A 121 -9.39 19.90 -16.20
N ARG A 122 -9.73 18.65 -16.60
CA ARG A 122 -9.40 18.09 -17.92
C ARG A 122 -7.89 18.10 -18.22
N ILE A 123 -7.07 17.86 -17.19
CA ILE A 123 -5.60 17.90 -17.32
C ILE A 123 -5.09 16.86 -18.34
N PRO A 124 -5.59 15.60 -18.40
CA PRO A 124 -5.13 14.63 -19.39
C PRO A 124 -5.32 15.07 -20.83
N GLU A 125 -6.49 15.65 -21.14
CA GLU A 125 -6.76 16.15 -22.51
C GLU A 125 -5.87 17.35 -22.86
N GLY A 126 -5.66 18.27 -21.90
CA GLY A 126 -4.75 19.40 -22.09
C GLY A 126 -3.32 18.94 -22.34
N LEU A 127 -2.85 17.96 -21.55
CA LEU A 127 -1.53 17.36 -21.73
C LEU A 127 -1.37 16.70 -23.10
N ALA A 128 -2.38 15.95 -23.55
CA ALA A 128 -2.35 15.30 -24.87
C ALA A 128 -2.25 16.31 -26.02
N VAL A 129 -2.93 17.45 -25.91
CA VAL A 129 -2.82 18.53 -26.90
C VAL A 129 -1.43 19.17 -26.91
N MET A 130 -0.86 19.41 -25.72
CA MET A 130 0.49 19.95 -25.59
C MET A 130 1.54 18.99 -26.16
N GLN A 131 1.47 17.72 -25.82
CA GLN A 131 2.39 16.69 -26.33
C GLN A 131 2.32 16.51 -27.85
N ALA A 132 1.13 16.68 -28.43
CA ALA A 132 0.93 16.61 -29.89
C ALA A 132 1.34 17.89 -30.64
N GLY A 133 1.86 18.90 -29.94
CA GLY A 133 2.21 20.20 -30.56
C GLY A 133 1.01 20.96 -31.12
N ARG A 134 -0.21 20.66 -30.67
CA ARG A 134 -1.47 21.24 -31.19
C ARG A 134 -2.00 22.39 -30.34
N TRP A 135 -1.23 22.86 -29.39
CA TRP A 135 -1.58 24.06 -28.62
C TRP A 135 -1.26 25.31 -29.44
N ASP A 136 -2.29 26.03 -29.82
CA ASP A 136 -2.22 27.28 -30.62
C ASP A 136 -2.53 28.54 -29.81
N GLY A 137 -2.67 28.41 -28.49
CA GLY A 137 -2.95 29.51 -27.57
C GLY A 137 -4.24 29.34 -26.79
N TRP A 138 -4.58 30.37 -26.03
CA TRP A 138 -5.79 30.39 -25.21
C TRP A 138 -7.05 30.59 -26.06
N SER A 139 -8.11 29.85 -25.70
CA SER A 139 -9.45 30.03 -26.25
C SER A 139 -10.50 30.05 -25.13
N PRO A 140 -11.52 30.91 -25.19
CA PRO A 140 -12.53 31.03 -24.15
C PRO A 140 -13.41 29.79 -23.99
N THR A 141 -13.43 28.91 -24.98
CA THR A 141 -14.25 27.70 -25.01
C THR A 141 -13.45 26.41 -24.92
N ALA A 142 -12.10 26.47 -25.02
CA ALA A 142 -11.25 25.31 -24.98
C ALA A 142 -11.07 24.82 -23.51
N PHE A 143 -11.12 23.51 -23.32
CA PHE A 143 -10.84 22.82 -22.04
C PHE A 143 -11.63 23.36 -20.84
N LEU A 144 -12.88 23.82 -21.07
CA LEU A 144 -13.76 24.21 -19.97
C LEU A 144 -13.94 23.02 -19.01
N GLY A 145 -13.45 23.18 -17.78
CA GLY A 145 -13.56 22.20 -16.73
C GLY A 145 -14.49 22.67 -15.61
N ASN A 146 -14.56 21.87 -14.56
CA ASN A 146 -15.36 22.17 -13.37
C ASN A 146 -14.49 22.70 -12.24
N ARG A 147 -14.95 23.78 -11.58
CA ARG A 147 -14.35 24.29 -10.36
C ARG A 147 -14.70 23.34 -9.19
N MET A 148 -13.74 23.10 -8.29
CA MET A 148 -13.96 22.28 -7.09
C MET A 148 -14.76 23.04 -6.00
N ALA A 149 -14.41 24.30 -5.78
CA ALA A 149 -15.05 25.11 -4.74
C ALA A 149 -16.58 25.14 -4.90
N GLY A 150 -17.29 24.89 -3.82
CA GLY A 150 -18.76 24.82 -3.76
C GLY A 150 -19.36 23.52 -4.29
N LYS A 151 -18.55 22.55 -4.76
CA LYS A 151 -19.05 21.23 -5.19
C LYS A 151 -19.17 20.28 -4.00
N ARG A 152 -20.01 19.27 -4.14
CA ARG A 152 -20.18 18.20 -3.11
C ARG A 152 -19.26 17.03 -3.45
N LEU A 153 -18.56 16.52 -2.45
CA LEU A 153 -17.74 15.31 -2.53
C LEU A 153 -18.37 14.23 -1.65
N GLY A 154 -18.72 13.11 -2.26
CA GLY A 154 -19.11 11.90 -1.55
C GLY A 154 -17.87 11.04 -1.28
N ILE A 155 -17.69 10.58 -0.04
CA ILE A 155 -16.58 9.69 0.34
C ILE A 155 -17.20 8.40 0.88
N LEU A 156 -16.95 7.30 0.16
CA LEU A 156 -17.33 5.97 0.62
C LEU A 156 -16.14 5.37 1.39
N GLY A 157 -16.31 5.26 2.72
CA GLY A 157 -15.25 4.81 3.62
C GLY A 157 -14.48 5.97 4.26
N MET A 158 -14.81 6.28 5.52
CA MET A 158 -14.20 7.34 6.33
C MET A 158 -13.10 6.82 7.28
N GLY A 159 -12.23 5.93 6.76
CA GLY A 159 -11.02 5.49 7.43
C GLY A 159 -9.91 6.56 7.35
N ARG A 160 -8.66 6.17 7.63
CA ARG A 160 -7.50 7.07 7.61
C ARG A 160 -7.40 7.86 6.31
N ILE A 161 -7.45 7.18 5.16
CA ILE A 161 -7.34 7.80 3.83
C ILE A 161 -8.55 8.69 3.54
N GLY A 162 -9.78 8.21 3.77
CA GLY A 162 -10.99 9.01 3.54
C GLY A 162 -10.99 10.31 4.34
N MET A 163 -10.51 10.28 5.58
CA MET A 163 -10.37 11.47 6.42
C MET A 163 -9.27 12.42 5.90
N ALA A 164 -8.16 11.90 5.39
CA ALA A 164 -7.10 12.71 4.79
C ALA A 164 -7.61 13.40 3.51
N VAL A 165 -8.32 12.67 2.64
CA VAL A 165 -9.00 13.23 1.46
C VAL A 165 -10.00 14.31 1.83
N ALA A 166 -10.81 14.10 2.87
CA ALA A 166 -11.77 15.08 3.35
C ALA A 166 -11.09 16.40 3.81
N ARG A 167 -9.94 16.30 4.49
CA ARG A 167 -9.14 17.48 4.86
C ARG A 167 -8.63 18.23 3.64
N GLY A 168 -8.07 17.50 2.66
CA GLY A 168 -7.59 18.06 1.39
C GLY A 168 -8.71 18.76 0.62
N ALA A 169 -9.88 18.13 0.51
CA ALA A 169 -11.05 18.69 -0.17
C ALA A 169 -11.56 19.98 0.49
N LYS A 170 -11.54 20.06 1.82
CA LYS A 170 -11.89 21.29 2.56
C LYS A 170 -10.96 22.44 2.18
N GLY A 171 -9.67 22.18 2.03
CA GLY A 171 -8.69 23.19 1.59
C GLY A 171 -8.98 23.73 0.18
N LEU A 172 -9.65 22.95 -0.68
CA LEU A 172 -10.08 23.36 -2.01
C LEU A 172 -11.49 24.00 -2.05
N GLY A 173 -12.05 24.32 -0.90
CA GLY A 173 -13.37 24.96 -0.80
C GLY A 173 -14.55 24.03 -1.10
N VAL A 174 -14.37 22.72 -0.94
CA VAL A 174 -15.46 21.74 -1.03
C VAL A 174 -16.17 21.70 0.33
N PRO A 175 -17.44 22.14 0.42
CA PRO A 175 -18.19 22.09 1.68
C PRO A 175 -18.60 20.67 2.00
N GLY A 176 -18.64 20.32 3.29
CA GLY A 176 -19.18 19.05 3.74
C GLY A 176 -19.07 18.88 5.25
N PRO A 177 -20.00 18.14 5.86
CA PRO A 177 -19.91 17.73 7.25
C PRO A 177 -18.89 16.58 7.36
N PHE A 178 -17.60 16.87 7.09
CA PHE A 178 -16.55 15.88 7.30
C PHE A 178 -16.32 15.73 8.80
N PRO A 179 -16.41 14.51 9.36
CA PRO A 179 -16.14 14.29 10.77
C PRO A 179 -14.69 14.72 11.09
N SER A 180 -14.53 15.37 12.25
CA SER A 180 -13.18 15.59 12.79
C SER A 180 -12.51 14.24 13.08
N PRO A 181 -11.20 14.12 12.86
CA PRO A 181 -10.49 12.92 13.25
C PRO A 181 -10.70 12.65 14.74
N PRO A 182 -10.91 11.41 15.16
CA PRO A 182 -10.91 11.08 16.57
C PRO A 182 -9.57 11.50 17.20
N PRO A 183 -9.54 11.93 18.47
CA PRO A 183 -8.29 12.23 19.12
C PRO A 183 -7.34 11.04 19.05
N PRO A 184 -6.02 11.28 18.98
CA PRO A 184 -5.05 10.19 18.94
C PRO A 184 -5.30 9.28 20.16
N ARG A 185 -5.37 7.99 19.93
CA ARG A 185 -5.46 7.03 21.05
C ARG A 185 -4.25 7.26 21.95
N PRO A 186 -4.46 7.37 23.28
CA PRO A 186 -3.33 7.45 24.20
C PRO A 186 -2.41 6.26 23.92
N ALA A 187 -1.11 6.53 23.84
CA ALA A 187 -0.11 5.47 23.70
C ALA A 187 -0.44 4.42 24.80
N ARG A 188 -0.63 3.17 24.39
CA ARG A 188 -0.76 2.09 25.35
C ARG A 188 0.56 2.09 26.14
N GLY A 189 0.49 2.54 27.37
CA GLY A 189 1.62 2.51 28.28
C GLY A 189 2.16 1.11 28.28
N GLY A 190 3.44 0.97 27.94
CA GLY A 190 4.15 -0.28 28.12
C GLY A 190 4.10 -0.60 29.60
N GLY A 191 3.22 -1.54 29.97
CA GLY A 191 3.29 -2.20 31.27
C GLY A 191 4.54 -3.06 31.25
N GLY A 192 5.39 -2.84 32.24
CA GLY A 192 6.64 -3.51 32.48
C GLY A 192 6.54 -5.04 32.64
#